data_64d8e1e9bdae4fcc6ef4109c4c7b3ba2
#
_entry.id   64d8e1e9bdae4fcc6ef4109c4c7b3ba2
#
_cell.length_a   1.000
_cell.length_b   1.000
_cell.length_c   1.000
_cell.angle_alpha   90.00
_cell.angle_beta   90.00
_cell.angle_gamma   90.00
#
_symmetry.space_group_name_H-M   'P 1'
#
loop_
_entity.id
_entity.type
_entity.pdbx_description
1 polymer ?
#
loop_
_entity_poly.entity_id
_entity_poly.type
_entity_poly.pdbx_seq_one_letter_code
_entity_poly.pdbx_strand_id
1 'polypeptide(L)'
;MGMTLAEKIIARAAGRDSVRPGEIVTCKVDLAMMHDSGGPRRVKPILERLGAGVWDPQKVVVVSDHFVPAVDAESAAILDLTRKWTAAHGIGNFYDMQGICHVVLPERGHLKPGMFVVGGDSHSPTGGAFGCFMFGVGATDMAGVLVTGETWIRVPETIRLDWRGRLGRGVSAKDMMLATCARLGMDGGDYQAVQYTGEAIATLAMSERMTLCNMAAELGAQTGIIAPDRVTADFIAAAGGEAGDIDRWQGDADAACRSVHEFDADTLDPQVAAPHSPANAAPVAAYGNVAFDQAYIGACTGAKLDDLHMAAAVLKGRQVAKGVRLLVAPASTRITAEAAADGTLATLTAAGALMLPSGCGACAGLGAGVLAEGERCISSTARNFKGRMGAQSAEVYLASPYTVAAAAVAGRIADPREFLDGGG
;
A
#
# COMPACT_ATOMS: atom_id res chain seq x y z
N MET A 1 30.54 -4.09 13.41
CA MET A 1 29.55 -4.57 12.41
C MET A 1 28.47 -3.51 12.37
N GLY A 2 28.29 -2.90 11.22
CA GLY A 2 27.32 -1.82 11.01
C GLY A 2 25.87 -2.31 11.17
N MET A 3 24.96 -1.37 11.23
CA MET A 3 23.52 -1.61 11.35
C MET A 3 22.80 -1.31 10.03
N THR A 4 21.84 -2.14 9.67
CA THR A 4 20.88 -1.84 8.60
C THR A 4 19.98 -0.67 8.99
N LEU A 5 19.25 -0.08 8.05
CA LEU A 5 18.28 0.98 8.34
C LEU A 5 17.22 0.52 9.36
N ALA A 6 16.72 -0.70 9.22
CA ALA A 6 15.74 -1.27 10.16
C ALA A 6 16.31 -1.36 11.59
N GLU A 7 17.55 -1.88 11.74
CA GLU A 7 18.21 -1.96 13.04
C GLU A 7 18.46 -0.58 13.67
N LYS A 8 18.86 0.42 12.89
CA LYS A 8 19.05 1.80 13.39
C LYS A 8 17.75 2.39 13.96
N ILE A 9 16.65 2.20 13.25
CA ILE A 9 15.34 2.71 13.69
C ILE A 9 14.90 1.98 14.97
N ILE A 10 15.05 0.66 15.01
CA ILE A 10 14.69 -0.14 16.19
C ILE A 10 15.58 0.22 17.38
N ALA A 11 16.91 0.38 17.19
CA ALA A 11 17.84 0.80 18.24
C ALA A 11 17.41 2.14 18.86
N ARG A 12 17.12 3.15 18.01
CA ARG A 12 16.60 4.44 18.47
C ARG A 12 15.30 4.28 19.26
N ALA A 13 14.33 3.50 18.75
CA ALA A 13 13.05 3.31 19.40
C ALA A 13 13.16 2.56 20.74
N ALA A 14 14.15 1.66 20.86
CA ALA A 14 14.47 0.94 22.09
C ALA A 14 15.35 1.76 23.07
N GLY A 15 15.80 2.96 22.70
CA GLY A 15 16.71 3.77 23.50
C GLY A 15 18.08 3.13 23.68
N ARG A 16 18.56 2.39 22.67
CA ARG A 16 19.85 1.65 22.68
C ARG A 16 20.77 2.21 21.59
N ASP A 17 22.06 2.09 21.81
CA ASP A 17 23.07 2.49 20.81
C ASP A 17 23.08 1.53 19.61
N SER A 18 22.74 0.26 19.84
CA SER A 18 22.67 -0.75 18.81
C SER A 18 21.73 -1.89 19.18
N VAL A 19 21.26 -2.61 18.19
CA VAL A 19 20.52 -3.88 18.31
C VAL A 19 21.07 -4.90 17.31
N ARG A 20 20.77 -6.18 17.54
CA ARG A 20 21.15 -7.26 16.63
C ARG A 20 19.94 -8.11 16.27
N PRO A 21 19.88 -8.68 15.05
CA PRO A 21 18.85 -9.61 14.67
C PRO A 21 18.65 -10.72 15.70
N GLY A 22 17.39 -11.04 15.99
CA GLY A 22 17.00 -12.05 16.96
C GLY A 22 16.85 -11.56 18.40
N GLU A 23 17.40 -10.40 18.77
CA GLU A 23 17.15 -9.80 20.09
C GLU A 23 15.67 -9.42 20.24
N ILE A 24 15.14 -9.55 21.45
CA ILE A 24 13.81 -9.03 21.82
C ILE A 24 14.01 -7.73 22.57
N VAL A 25 13.43 -6.66 22.05
CA VAL A 25 13.53 -5.32 22.62
C VAL A 25 12.16 -4.68 22.75
N THR A 26 11.98 -3.83 23.77
CA THR A 26 10.80 -2.96 23.90
C THR A 26 11.09 -1.65 23.21
N CYS A 27 10.21 -1.23 22.32
CA CYS A 27 10.34 -0.01 21.52
C CYS A 27 9.24 0.99 21.89
N LYS A 28 9.60 2.27 22.02
CA LYS A 28 8.63 3.36 22.07
C LYS A 28 8.05 3.59 20.70
N VAL A 29 6.71 3.68 20.64
CA VAL A 29 5.95 3.93 19.42
C VAL A 29 5.85 5.43 19.18
N ASP A 30 6.27 5.89 18.00
CA ASP A 30 6.17 7.30 17.63
C ASP A 30 4.76 7.66 17.15
N LEU A 31 4.08 6.71 16.49
CA LEU A 31 2.73 6.88 15.97
C LEU A 31 2.02 5.52 15.91
N ALA A 32 0.74 5.48 16.29
CA ALA A 32 -0.15 4.35 16.12
C ALA A 32 -1.28 4.72 15.15
N MET A 33 -1.47 3.94 14.08
CA MET A 33 -2.53 4.15 13.11
C MET A 33 -3.59 3.06 13.22
N MET A 34 -4.85 3.45 13.22
CA MET A 34 -6.00 2.54 13.17
C MET A 34 -6.99 2.96 12.08
N HIS A 35 -7.82 2.02 11.67
CA HIS A 35 -8.94 2.28 10.76
C HIS A 35 -10.26 1.71 11.31
N ASP A 36 -11.39 2.07 10.71
CA ASP A 36 -12.74 1.70 11.16
C ASP A 36 -12.96 0.17 11.27
N SER A 37 -12.36 -0.62 10.38
CA SER A 37 -12.53 -2.08 10.38
C SER A 37 -11.76 -2.79 11.51
N GLY A 38 -10.49 -2.46 11.73
CA GLY A 38 -9.59 -3.11 12.70
C GLY A 38 -9.39 -2.36 14.01
N GLY A 39 -9.74 -1.06 14.06
CA GLY A 39 -9.41 -0.14 15.15
C GLY A 39 -10.49 -0.06 16.24
N PRO A 40 -11.21 1.08 16.40
CA PRO A 40 -12.01 1.37 17.57
C PRO A 40 -12.98 0.26 17.98
N ARG A 41 -13.68 -0.38 17.05
CA ARG A 41 -14.61 -1.46 17.35
C ARG A 41 -13.93 -2.69 17.97
N ARG A 42 -12.65 -2.92 17.69
CA ARG A 42 -11.88 -4.07 18.18
C ARG A 42 -11.13 -3.75 19.46
N VAL A 43 -10.54 -2.55 19.57
CA VAL A 43 -9.74 -2.15 20.74
C VAL A 43 -10.61 -1.69 21.92
N LYS A 44 -11.77 -1.07 21.66
CA LYS A 44 -12.68 -0.55 22.71
C LYS A 44 -13.00 -1.59 23.79
N PRO A 45 -13.50 -2.81 23.49
CA PRO A 45 -13.81 -3.79 24.53
C PRO A 45 -12.57 -4.24 25.33
N ILE A 46 -11.37 -4.17 24.74
CA ILE A 46 -10.13 -4.53 25.43
C ILE A 46 -9.76 -3.42 26.42
N LEU A 47 -9.80 -2.15 25.99
CA LEU A 47 -9.50 -1.00 26.85
C LEU A 47 -10.48 -0.87 28.01
N GLU A 48 -11.78 -1.08 27.76
CA GLU A 48 -12.82 -1.07 28.80
C GLU A 48 -12.57 -2.16 29.86
N ARG A 49 -12.21 -3.37 29.45
CA ARG A 49 -11.85 -4.46 30.37
C ARG A 49 -10.60 -4.17 31.18
N LEU A 50 -9.64 -3.45 30.61
CA LEU A 50 -8.42 -3.02 31.29
C LEU A 50 -8.63 -1.80 32.19
N GLY A 51 -9.74 -1.06 32.04
CA GLY A 51 -9.97 0.19 32.71
C GLY A 51 -8.95 1.27 32.34
N ALA A 52 -8.41 1.21 31.10
CA ALA A 52 -7.31 2.06 30.65
C ALA A 52 -7.76 2.98 29.50
N GLY A 53 -7.09 4.14 29.39
CA GLY A 53 -7.27 5.10 28.31
C GLY A 53 -6.14 5.03 27.28
N VAL A 54 -6.13 6.01 26.37
CA VAL A 54 -5.09 6.18 25.36
C VAL A 54 -3.92 6.96 25.95
N TRP A 55 -2.67 6.44 25.77
CA TRP A 55 -1.47 7.03 26.39
C TRP A 55 -1.18 8.47 25.90
N ASP A 56 -1.35 8.71 24.61
CA ASP A 56 -1.13 10.02 23.99
C ASP A 56 -2.02 10.14 22.73
N PRO A 57 -3.17 10.85 22.83
CA PRO A 57 -4.08 11.01 21.70
C PRO A 57 -3.47 11.72 20.48
N GLN A 58 -2.38 12.49 20.66
CA GLN A 58 -1.71 13.19 19.56
C GLN A 58 -0.88 12.23 18.69
N LYS A 59 -0.49 11.08 19.26
CA LYS A 59 0.25 10.03 18.57
C LYS A 59 -0.63 8.92 18.00
N VAL A 60 -1.93 9.13 18.01
CA VAL A 60 -2.89 8.18 17.43
C VAL A 60 -3.58 8.81 16.23
N VAL A 61 -3.55 8.10 15.11
CA VAL A 61 -4.28 8.45 13.89
C VAL A 61 -5.38 7.41 13.67
N VAL A 62 -6.58 7.88 13.38
CA VAL A 62 -7.70 7.01 13.03
C VAL A 62 -8.26 7.45 11.67
N VAL A 63 -8.52 6.49 10.79
CA VAL A 63 -9.05 6.74 9.45
C VAL A 63 -10.29 5.87 9.22
N SER A 64 -11.39 6.47 8.75
CA SER A 64 -12.54 5.70 8.24
C SER A 64 -12.35 5.49 6.74
N ASP A 65 -12.05 4.26 6.32
CA ASP A 65 -11.71 3.94 4.92
C ASP A 65 -12.23 2.58 4.42
N HIS A 66 -12.63 1.66 5.31
CA HIS A 66 -13.06 0.32 4.90
C HIS A 66 -14.57 0.25 4.63
N PHE A 67 -15.39 0.83 5.51
CA PHE A 67 -16.86 0.83 5.37
C PHE A 67 -17.39 2.14 4.77
N VAL A 68 -16.68 2.72 3.84
CA VAL A 68 -16.92 4.06 3.29
C VAL A 68 -17.28 4.02 1.81
N PRO A 69 -18.40 4.69 1.42
CA PRO A 69 -19.52 5.08 2.27
C PRO A 69 -20.25 3.85 2.83
N ALA A 70 -20.96 4.00 3.94
CA ALA A 70 -21.72 2.89 4.48
C ALA A 70 -22.79 2.42 3.47
N VAL A 71 -22.86 1.12 3.23
CA VAL A 71 -23.80 0.50 2.28
C VAL A 71 -25.01 -0.13 2.97
N ASP A 72 -24.94 -0.29 4.30
CA ASP A 72 -25.99 -0.84 5.14
C ASP A 72 -25.93 -0.26 6.57
N ALA A 73 -26.90 -0.62 7.40
CA ALA A 73 -27.00 -0.14 8.78
C ALA A 73 -25.85 -0.62 9.66
N GLU A 74 -25.29 -1.81 9.41
CA GLU A 74 -24.14 -2.34 10.16
C GLU A 74 -22.88 -1.51 9.87
N SER A 75 -22.58 -1.26 8.61
CA SER A 75 -21.48 -0.38 8.19
C SER A 75 -21.61 1.02 8.79
N ALA A 76 -22.85 1.59 8.78
CA ALA A 76 -23.12 2.90 9.37
C ALA A 76 -22.87 2.91 10.88
N ALA A 77 -23.25 1.84 11.61
CA ALA A 77 -23.00 1.72 13.02
C ALA A 77 -21.51 1.63 13.37
N ILE A 78 -20.70 0.97 12.52
CA ILE A 78 -19.24 0.90 12.69
C ILE A 78 -18.62 2.30 12.55
N LEU A 79 -19.03 3.07 11.55
CA LEU A 79 -18.56 4.45 11.37
C LEU A 79 -19.01 5.37 12.52
N ASP A 80 -20.24 5.26 12.98
CA ASP A 80 -20.75 6.01 14.14
C ASP A 80 -19.95 5.68 15.42
N LEU A 81 -19.70 4.39 15.68
CA LEU A 81 -18.86 3.96 16.79
C LEU A 81 -17.45 4.56 16.69
N THR A 82 -16.85 4.55 15.50
CA THR A 82 -15.50 5.09 15.27
C THR A 82 -15.47 6.59 15.59
N ARG A 83 -16.44 7.38 15.11
CA ARG A 83 -16.58 8.83 15.42
C ARG A 83 -16.73 9.09 16.91
N LYS A 84 -17.63 8.37 17.58
CA LYS A 84 -17.87 8.52 19.01
C LYS A 84 -16.67 8.15 19.85
N TRP A 85 -15.98 7.06 19.48
CA TRP A 85 -14.81 6.59 20.20
C TRP A 85 -13.64 7.58 20.08
N THR A 86 -13.35 8.09 18.87
CA THR A 86 -12.29 9.08 18.65
C THR A 86 -12.55 10.37 19.42
N ALA A 87 -13.79 10.86 19.39
CA ALA A 87 -14.18 12.05 20.15
C ALA A 87 -14.04 11.83 21.67
N ALA A 88 -14.47 10.68 22.19
CA ALA A 88 -14.40 10.35 23.61
C ALA A 88 -12.96 10.24 24.14
N HIS A 89 -12.00 9.90 23.27
CA HIS A 89 -10.58 9.77 23.62
C HIS A 89 -9.74 11.01 23.23
N GLY A 90 -10.36 12.08 22.73
CA GLY A 90 -9.68 13.31 22.37
C GLY A 90 -8.69 13.17 21.20
N ILE A 91 -8.93 12.18 20.30
CA ILE A 91 -8.06 11.94 19.15
C ILE A 91 -8.38 12.97 18.07
N GLY A 92 -7.50 13.98 17.92
CA GLY A 92 -7.66 15.04 16.92
C GLY A 92 -7.26 14.61 15.50
N ASN A 93 -6.40 13.60 15.37
CA ASN A 93 -5.95 13.06 14.09
C ASN A 93 -6.94 12.01 13.55
N PHE A 94 -8.19 12.42 13.36
CA PHE A 94 -9.24 11.59 12.81
C PHE A 94 -9.62 12.05 11.40
N TYR A 95 -9.48 11.16 10.44
CA TYR A 95 -9.77 11.39 9.02
C TYR A 95 -10.97 10.55 8.58
N ASP A 96 -12.16 11.15 8.71
CA ASP A 96 -13.42 10.49 8.39
C ASP A 96 -13.69 10.54 6.89
N MET A 97 -13.71 9.41 6.21
CA MET A 97 -14.02 9.25 4.79
C MET A 97 -13.11 10.06 3.83
N GLN A 98 -11.84 10.27 4.20
CA GLN A 98 -10.91 11.07 3.39
C GLN A 98 -10.00 10.24 2.47
N GLY A 99 -10.12 8.91 2.51
CA GLY A 99 -9.32 8.01 1.70
C GLY A 99 -8.69 6.90 2.51
N ILE A 100 -7.89 6.08 1.85
CA ILE A 100 -7.23 4.90 2.42
C ILE A 100 -6.16 5.32 3.42
N CYS A 101 -6.15 4.72 4.60
CA CYS A 101 -5.26 5.06 5.71
C CYS A 101 -3.78 5.14 5.30
N HIS A 102 -3.31 4.21 4.46
CA HIS A 102 -1.92 4.15 3.98
C HIS A 102 -1.53 5.31 3.05
N VAL A 103 -2.51 6.00 2.48
CA VAL A 103 -2.33 7.17 1.61
C VAL A 103 -2.58 8.46 2.39
N VAL A 104 -3.62 8.48 3.21
CA VAL A 104 -3.96 9.66 4.04
C VAL A 104 -2.84 9.97 5.05
N LEU A 105 -2.24 8.95 5.65
CA LEU A 105 -1.17 9.13 6.64
C LEU A 105 -0.01 10.00 6.12
N PRO A 106 0.64 9.65 4.99
CA PRO A 106 1.72 10.48 4.43
C PRO A 106 1.20 11.80 3.83
N GLU A 107 0.02 11.83 3.21
CA GLU A 107 -0.57 13.07 2.67
C GLU A 107 -0.80 14.15 3.75
N ARG A 108 -0.97 13.72 5.00
CA ARG A 108 -1.17 14.59 6.17
C ARG A 108 0.13 14.86 6.95
N GLY A 109 1.28 14.43 6.43
CA GLY A 109 2.59 14.71 7.02
C GLY A 109 2.88 13.94 8.33
N HIS A 110 2.17 12.83 8.59
CA HIS A 110 2.36 12.06 9.83
C HIS A 110 3.62 11.20 9.84
N LEU A 111 4.20 10.91 8.69
CA LEU A 111 5.36 10.04 8.57
C LEU A 111 6.64 10.84 8.36
N LYS A 112 7.69 10.48 9.10
CA LYS A 112 9.03 11.08 9.01
C LYS A 112 10.10 9.99 9.06
N PRO A 113 11.24 10.17 8.38
CA PRO A 113 12.35 9.23 8.45
C PRO A 113 12.75 8.89 9.88
N GLY A 114 13.03 7.62 10.11
CA GLY A 114 13.47 7.11 11.40
C GLY A 114 12.36 6.84 12.43
N MET A 115 11.09 7.08 12.12
CA MET A 115 9.98 6.74 13.01
C MET A 115 9.77 5.22 13.12
N PHE A 116 9.41 4.78 14.34
CA PHE A 116 8.93 3.44 14.63
C PHE A 116 7.41 3.51 14.81
N VAL A 117 6.69 2.94 13.85
CA VAL A 117 5.24 3.13 13.70
C VAL A 117 4.53 1.78 13.70
N VAL A 118 3.38 1.71 14.36
CA VAL A 118 2.51 0.53 14.28
C VAL A 118 1.19 0.89 13.59
N GLY A 119 0.67 -0.04 12.81
CA GLY A 119 -0.61 0.11 12.14
C GLY A 119 -1.54 -1.07 12.38
N GLY A 120 -2.83 -0.81 12.45
CA GLY A 120 -3.88 -1.83 12.62
C GLY A 120 -4.27 -2.55 11.32
N ASP A 121 -3.40 -2.53 10.30
CA ASP A 121 -3.63 -3.13 9.00
C ASP A 121 -2.36 -3.82 8.46
N SER A 122 -2.55 -4.87 7.67
CA SER A 122 -1.44 -5.67 7.09
C SER A 122 -0.60 -4.92 6.07
N HIS A 123 -1.11 -3.86 5.43
CA HIS A 123 -0.36 -3.01 4.50
C HIS A 123 0.33 -1.81 5.16
N SER A 124 0.40 -1.78 6.49
CA SER A 124 1.16 -0.78 7.26
C SER A 124 2.61 -0.61 6.81
N PRO A 125 3.31 -1.64 6.26
CA PRO A 125 4.63 -1.47 5.66
C PRO A 125 4.76 -0.34 4.62
N THR A 126 3.65 0.17 4.08
CA THR A 126 3.63 1.35 3.19
C THR A 126 4.43 2.54 3.75
N GLY A 127 4.40 2.73 5.08
CA GLY A 127 5.17 3.80 5.74
C GLY A 127 6.69 3.66 5.59
N GLY A 128 7.18 2.48 5.26
CA GLY A 128 8.60 2.26 4.99
C GLY A 128 9.14 2.97 3.75
N ALA A 129 8.25 3.40 2.82
CA ALA A 129 8.63 4.26 1.70
C ALA A 129 9.18 5.63 2.16
N PHE A 130 8.86 6.03 3.38
CA PHE A 130 9.30 7.28 4.01
C PHE A 130 10.49 7.09 4.96
N GLY A 131 11.16 5.94 4.91
CA GLY A 131 12.25 5.62 5.84
C GLY A 131 11.77 5.37 7.28
N CYS A 132 10.53 4.93 7.46
CA CYS A 132 9.99 4.48 8.74
C CYS A 132 10.14 2.97 8.89
N PHE A 133 10.31 2.49 10.13
CA PHE A 133 10.02 1.10 10.43
C PHE A 133 8.55 1.01 10.82
N MET A 134 7.70 0.64 9.86
CA MET A 134 6.25 0.54 10.07
C MET A 134 5.76 -0.86 9.73
N PHE A 135 4.96 -1.45 10.63
CA PHE A 135 4.43 -2.80 10.48
C PHE A 135 3.02 -2.93 11.06
N GLY A 136 2.33 -3.99 10.64
CA GLY A 136 0.98 -4.28 11.08
C GLY A 136 0.95 -5.03 12.43
N VAL A 137 0.01 -4.65 13.30
CA VAL A 137 -0.24 -5.32 14.58
C VAL A 137 -1.71 -5.68 14.72
N GLY A 138 -2.00 -6.76 15.46
CA GLY A 138 -3.35 -7.17 15.81
C GLY A 138 -4.02 -6.24 16.82
N ALA A 139 -5.34 -6.36 16.98
CA ALA A 139 -6.11 -5.50 17.88
C ALA A 139 -5.67 -5.60 19.36
N THR A 140 -5.19 -6.75 19.79
CA THR A 140 -4.69 -6.96 21.16
C THR A 140 -3.38 -6.20 21.38
N ASP A 141 -2.44 -6.30 20.44
CA ASP A 141 -1.17 -5.56 20.51
C ASP A 141 -1.40 -4.07 20.37
N MET A 142 -2.30 -3.66 19.45
CA MET A 142 -2.71 -2.26 19.32
C MET A 142 -3.30 -1.71 20.62
N ALA A 143 -4.14 -2.47 21.33
CA ALA A 143 -4.65 -2.05 22.63
C ALA A 143 -3.53 -1.90 23.67
N GLY A 144 -2.52 -2.79 23.67
CA GLY A 144 -1.32 -2.65 24.48
C GLY A 144 -0.56 -1.35 24.18
N VAL A 145 -0.33 -1.06 22.90
CA VAL A 145 0.30 0.19 22.44
C VAL A 145 -0.51 1.41 22.88
N LEU A 146 -1.84 1.39 22.73
CA LEU A 146 -2.69 2.50 23.13
C LEU A 146 -2.63 2.79 24.63
N VAL A 147 -2.34 1.80 25.46
CA VAL A 147 -2.22 1.97 26.93
C VAL A 147 -0.82 2.42 27.31
N THR A 148 0.22 1.85 26.70
CA THR A 148 1.62 2.00 27.15
C THR A 148 2.46 2.96 26.31
N GLY A 149 2.10 3.16 25.05
CA GLY A 149 2.95 3.84 24.07
C GLY A 149 4.15 3.00 23.62
N GLU A 150 4.17 1.72 23.95
CA GLU A 150 5.29 0.81 23.69
C GLU A 150 4.81 -0.51 23.10
N THR A 151 5.70 -1.18 22.38
CA THR A 151 5.54 -2.58 21.97
C THR A 151 6.87 -3.30 22.00
N TRP A 152 6.84 -4.61 22.10
CA TRP A 152 8.03 -5.41 21.94
C TRP A 152 8.19 -5.89 20.50
N ILE A 153 9.41 -6.09 20.06
CA ILE A 153 9.74 -6.66 18.75
C ILE A 153 10.94 -7.61 18.87
N ARG A 154 10.90 -8.69 18.13
CA ARG A 154 12.10 -9.41 17.81
C ARG A 154 12.75 -8.70 16.62
N VAL A 155 13.97 -8.20 16.81
CA VAL A 155 14.72 -7.50 15.77
C VAL A 155 14.82 -8.38 14.53
N PRO A 156 14.28 -7.98 13.37
CA PRO A 156 14.34 -8.78 12.16
C PRO A 156 15.73 -8.71 11.53
N GLU A 157 16.08 -9.74 10.77
CA GLU A 157 17.12 -9.65 9.77
C GLU A 157 16.66 -8.78 8.59
N THR A 158 17.60 -8.36 7.75
CA THR A 158 17.28 -7.59 6.53
C THR A 158 17.49 -8.47 5.30
N ILE A 159 16.47 -8.58 4.45
CA ILE A 159 16.52 -9.12 3.09
C ILE A 159 16.62 -7.93 2.14
N ARG A 160 17.67 -7.88 1.32
CA ARG A 160 17.86 -6.78 0.36
C ARG A 160 17.43 -7.19 -1.04
N LEU A 161 16.55 -6.39 -1.63
CA LEU A 161 16.13 -6.50 -3.02
C LEU A 161 16.80 -5.37 -3.81
N ASP A 162 17.78 -5.70 -4.62
CA ASP A 162 18.60 -4.76 -5.39
C ASP A 162 18.08 -4.72 -6.83
N TRP A 163 17.43 -3.61 -7.21
CA TRP A 163 16.86 -3.40 -8.52
C TRP A 163 17.75 -2.48 -9.36
N ARG A 164 18.46 -3.06 -10.33
CA ARG A 164 19.36 -2.35 -11.24
C ARG A 164 18.60 -1.84 -12.46
N GLY A 165 19.21 -0.89 -13.18
CA GLY A 165 18.66 -0.33 -14.40
C GLY A 165 17.47 0.60 -14.17
N ARG A 166 16.55 0.66 -15.13
CA ARG A 166 15.36 1.54 -15.13
C ARG A 166 14.15 0.81 -15.67
N LEU A 167 12.97 1.16 -15.14
CA LEU A 167 11.73 0.63 -15.68
C LEU A 167 11.48 1.08 -17.11
N GLY A 168 11.13 0.12 -17.95
CA GLY A 168 10.72 0.36 -19.32
C GLY A 168 9.33 1.01 -19.41
N ARG A 169 8.97 1.45 -20.61
CA ARG A 169 7.66 2.03 -20.91
C ARG A 169 6.54 1.04 -20.58
N GLY A 170 5.49 1.52 -19.89
CA GLY A 170 4.33 0.70 -19.51
C GLY A 170 4.59 -0.28 -18.36
N VAL A 171 5.74 -0.18 -17.71
CA VAL A 171 6.13 -0.95 -16.52
C VAL A 171 6.14 -0.04 -15.29
N SER A 172 5.76 -0.55 -14.15
CA SER A 172 5.66 0.21 -12.90
C SER A 172 6.19 -0.59 -11.70
N ALA A 173 6.26 0.02 -10.54
CA ALA A 173 6.59 -0.65 -9.28
C ALA A 173 5.66 -1.83 -8.95
N LYS A 174 4.42 -1.81 -9.47
CA LYS A 174 3.50 -2.95 -9.34
C LYS A 174 4.04 -4.19 -10.05
N ASP A 175 4.59 -4.01 -11.24
CA ASP A 175 5.19 -5.10 -12.02
C ASP A 175 6.45 -5.64 -11.32
N MET A 176 7.26 -4.75 -10.72
CA MET A 176 8.41 -5.16 -9.88
C MET A 176 7.95 -6.08 -8.74
N MET A 177 6.89 -5.71 -8.02
CA MET A 177 6.41 -6.52 -6.90
C MET A 177 5.79 -7.84 -7.34
N LEU A 178 5.05 -7.86 -8.44
CA LEU A 178 4.51 -9.10 -8.99
C LEU A 178 5.62 -10.06 -9.42
N ALA A 179 6.67 -9.56 -10.11
CA ALA A 179 7.85 -10.35 -10.46
C ALA A 179 8.61 -10.84 -9.21
N THR A 180 8.70 -10.01 -8.18
CA THR A 180 9.32 -10.39 -6.89
C THR A 180 8.53 -11.51 -6.22
N CYS A 181 7.20 -11.40 -6.13
CA CYS A 181 6.34 -12.44 -5.57
C CYS A 181 6.43 -13.75 -6.37
N ALA A 182 6.50 -13.67 -7.71
CA ALA A 182 6.68 -14.87 -8.55
C ALA A 182 8.01 -15.58 -8.28
N ARG A 183 9.08 -14.81 -8.04
CA ARG A 183 10.43 -15.36 -7.84
C ARG A 183 10.67 -15.87 -6.42
N LEU A 184 10.15 -15.17 -5.40
CA LEU A 184 10.45 -15.47 -3.99
C LEU A 184 9.32 -16.21 -3.26
N GLY A 185 8.11 -16.23 -3.83
CA GLY A 185 6.93 -16.77 -3.15
C GLY A 185 6.29 -15.77 -2.19
N MET A 186 5.15 -16.18 -1.61
CA MET A 186 4.39 -15.38 -0.62
C MET A 186 4.99 -15.43 0.79
N ASP A 187 5.99 -16.26 1.02
CA ASP A 187 6.72 -16.49 2.27
C ASP A 187 8.20 -16.06 2.17
N GLY A 188 8.61 -15.53 1.00
CA GLY A 188 10.01 -15.13 0.75
C GLY A 188 10.54 -14.06 1.70
N GLY A 189 9.67 -13.28 2.32
CA GLY A 189 10.02 -12.28 3.34
C GLY A 189 10.21 -12.85 4.74
N ASP A 190 9.73 -14.06 5.02
CA ASP A 190 9.92 -14.83 6.27
C ASP A 190 9.78 -13.98 7.55
N TYR A 191 8.83 -13.03 7.53
CA TYR A 191 8.60 -12.05 8.59
C TYR A 191 9.83 -11.21 8.97
N GLN A 192 10.75 -10.99 7.99
CA GLN A 192 11.93 -10.14 8.13
C GLN A 192 11.66 -8.73 7.57
N ALA A 193 12.65 -7.83 7.67
CA ALA A 193 12.61 -6.53 7.03
C ALA A 193 13.08 -6.68 5.57
N VAL A 194 12.27 -6.25 4.60
CA VAL A 194 12.64 -6.19 3.17
C VAL A 194 13.10 -4.79 2.84
N GLN A 195 14.36 -4.62 2.47
CA GLN A 195 14.91 -3.34 2.05
C GLN A 195 15.07 -3.31 0.53
N TYR A 196 14.44 -2.30 -0.10
CA TYR A 196 14.54 -2.06 -1.54
C TYR A 196 15.68 -1.10 -1.81
N THR A 197 16.57 -1.46 -2.74
CA THR A 197 17.77 -0.69 -3.12
C THR A 197 17.99 -0.75 -4.65
N GLY A 198 18.95 0.00 -5.13
CA GLY A 198 19.40 -0.03 -6.53
C GLY A 198 18.94 1.19 -7.33
N GLU A 199 19.46 1.28 -8.55
CA GLU A 199 19.25 2.43 -9.45
C GLU A 199 17.78 2.64 -9.79
N ALA A 200 17.06 1.55 -10.06
CA ALA A 200 15.64 1.62 -10.37
C ALA A 200 14.85 2.25 -9.22
N ILE A 201 15.14 1.87 -7.95
CA ILE A 201 14.45 2.43 -6.77
C ILE A 201 14.70 3.93 -6.64
N ALA A 202 15.93 4.39 -6.91
CA ALA A 202 16.28 5.81 -6.82
C ALA A 202 15.49 6.68 -7.82
N THR A 203 15.06 6.10 -8.95
CA THR A 203 14.29 6.81 -9.99
C THR A 203 12.79 6.82 -9.77
N LEU A 204 12.26 5.99 -8.84
CA LEU A 204 10.83 5.89 -8.60
C LEU A 204 10.26 7.13 -7.90
N ALA A 205 9.08 7.55 -8.34
CA ALA A 205 8.26 8.51 -7.61
C ALA A 205 7.82 7.93 -6.25
N MET A 206 7.46 8.78 -5.30
CA MET A 206 7.03 8.33 -3.97
C MET A 206 5.81 7.40 -4.03
N SER A 207 4.87 7.65 -4.91
CA SER A 207 3.70 6.79 -5.14
C SER A 207 4.06 5.34 -5.50
N GLU A 208 5.12 5.15 -6.29
CA GLU A 208 5.62 3.83 -6.66
C GLU A 208 6.41 3.18 -5.51
N ARG A 209 7.23 3.96 -4.77
CA ARG A 209 7.89 3.48 -3.55
C ARG A 209 6.90 3.00 -2.50
N MET A 210 5.78 3.70 -2.35
CA MET A 210 4.67 3.28 -1.50
C MET A 210 4.10 1.93 -1.94
N THR A 211 3.97 1.67 -3.25
CA THR A 211 3.52 0.37 -3.78
C THR A 211 4.50 -0.76 -3.43
N LEU A 212 5.81 -0.53 -3.57
CA LEU A 212 6.84 -1.52 -3.18
C LEU A 212 6.75 -1.89 -1.69
N CYS A 213 6.77 -0.88 -0.83
CA CYS A 213 6.73 -1.10 0.62
C CYS A 213 5.40 -1.71 1.08
N ASN A 214 4.29 -1.29 0.48
CA ASN A 214 2.96 -1.85 0.73
C ASN A 214 2.92 -3.35 0.48
N MET A 215 3.40 -3.77 -0.69
CA MET A 215 3.37 -5.16 -1.12
C MET A 215 4.45 -6.05 -0.49
N ALA A 216 5.29 -5.53 0.41
CA ALA A 216 6.11 -6.36 1.27
C ALA A 216 5.26 -7.33 2.12
N ALA A 217 4.01 -6.96 2.41
CA ALA A 217 3.03 -7.83 3.06
C ALA A 217 2.72 -9.09 2.23
N GLU A 218 2.72 -8.98 0.90
CA GLU A 218 2.50 -10.11 -0.02
C GLU A 218 3.72 -11.04 -0.13
N LEU A 219 4.90 -10.59 0.31
CA LEU A 219 6.08 -11.45 0.50
C LEU A 219 6.11 -12.11 1.88
N GLY A 220 5.14 -11.84 2.75
CA GLY A 220 5.16 -12.30 4.14
C GLY A 220 6.21 -11.59 5.01
N ALA A 221 6.68 -10.41 4.60
CA ALA A 221 7.63 -9.61 5.37
C ALA A 221 6.97 -8.88 6.54
N GLN A 222 7.73 -8.57 7.58
CA GLN A 222 7.28 -7.74 8.68
C GLN A 222 7.14 -6.28 8.25
N THR A 223 8.08 -5.79 7.45
CA THR A 223 8.08 -4.44 6.86
C THR A 223 8.78 -4.44 5.50
N GLY A 224 8.40 -3.48 4.66
CA GLY A 224 9.19 -3.06 3.49
C GLY A 224 9.77 -1.68 3.77
N ILE A 225 11.02 -1.41 3.43
CA ILE A 225 11.67 -0.15 3.77
C ILE A 225 12.57 0.34 2.63
N ILE A 226 12.56 1.66 2.42
CA ILE A 226 13.45 2.36 1.50
C ILE A 226 14.18 3.44 2.31
N ALA A 227 15.48 3.55 2.12
CA ALA A 227 16.25 4.62 2.73
C ALA A 227 15.77 5.99 2.21
N PRO A 228 15.52 6.97 3.08
CA PRO A 228 15.02 8.27 2.65
C PRO A 228 16.07 9.00 1.82
N ASP A 229 15.60 9.72 0.82
CA ASP A 229 16.38 10.56 -0.06
C ASP A 229 15.65 11.87 -0.38
N ARG A 230 16.08 12.58 -1.42
CA ARG A 230 15.44 13.83 -1.84
C ARG A 230 13.97 13.66 -2.21
N VAL A 231 13.61 12.56 -2.88
CA VAL A 231 12.19 12.27 -3.24
C VAL A 231 11.33 12.20 -1.97
N THR A 232 11.88 11.56 -0.92
CA THR A 232 11.22 11.49 0.39
C THR A 232 11.07 12.87 1.03
N ALA A 233 12.14 13.67 1.03
CA ALA A 233 12.14 15.00 1.62
C ALA A 233 11.17 15.95 0.90
N ASP A 234 11.17 15.94 -0.43
CA ASP A 234 10.30 16.78 -1.27
C ASP A 234 8.81 16.43 -1.04
N PHE A 235 8.47 15.13 -0.93
CA PHE A 235 7.09 14.71 -0.64
C PHE A 235 6.63 15.16 0.75
N ILE A 236 7.47 14.97 1.78
CA ILE A 236 7.14 15.38 3.15
C ILE A 236 6.97 16.89 3.23
N ALA A 237 7.82 17.68 2.56
CA ALA A 237 7.68 19.12 2.49
C ALA A 237 6.39 19.55 1.79
N ALA A 238 6.00 18.90 0.69
CA ALA A 238 4.73 19.14 0.00
C ALA A 238 3.50 18.78 0.86
N ALA A 239 3.65 17.85 1.81
CA ALA A 239 2.64 17.51 2.81
C ALA A 239 2.64 18.46 4.03
N GLY A 240 3.48 19.50 4.03
CA GLY A 240 3.59 20.46 5.12
C GLY A 240 4.43 20.00 6.32
N GLY A 241 5.19 18.91 6.14
CA GLY A 241 6.08 18.35 7.15
C GLY A 241 7.56 18.72 6.94
N GLU A 242 8.39 18.22 7.84
CA GLU A 242 9.87 18.33 7.76
C GLU A 242 10.48 16.93 7.83
N ALA A 243 11.31 16.57 6.86
CA ALA A 243 11.97 15.27 6.81
C ALA A 243 13.10 15.12 7.84
N GLY A 244 13.62 16.25 8.34
CA GLY A 244 14.77 16.27 9.24
C GLY A 244 16.07 15.85 8.54
N ASP A 245 16.99 15.31 9.30
CA ASP A 245 18.29 14.81 8.80
C ASP A 245 18.09 13.42 8.17
N ILE A 246 17.90 13.39 6.85
CA ILE A 246 17.69 12.15 6.09
C ILE A 246 18.96 11.31 5.99
N ASP A 247 20.16 11.92 6.04
CA ASP A 247 21.43 11.21 5.88
C ASP A 247 21.71 10.30 7.08
N ARG A 248 21.16 10.65 8.25
CA ARG A 248 21.22 9.80 9.43
C ARG A 248 20.56 8.44 9.22
N TRP A 249 19.56 8.37 8.34
CA TRP A 249 18.72 7.20 8.12
C TRP A 249 19.15 6.40 6.87
N GLN A 250 20.46 6.16 6.79
CA GLN A 250 21.07 5.24 5.83
C GLN A 250 21.58 4.00 6.56
N GLY A 251 21.53 2.83 5.91
CA GLY A 251 22.21 1.65 6.44
C GLY A 251 23.73 1.82 6.37
N ASP A 252 24.45 1.23 7.30
CA ASP A 252 25.92 1.24 7.27
C ASP A 252 26.40 0.37 6.10
N ALA A 253 27.51 0.75 5.48
CA ALA A 253 28.03 0.04 4.31
C ALA A 253 28.45 -1.40 4.60
N ASP A 254 28.86 -1.69 5.85
CA ASP A 254 29.25 -3.02 6.34
C ASP A 254 28.11 -3.75 7.09
N ALA A 255 26.87 -3.24 7.01
CA ALA A 255 25.71 -3.90 7.62
C ALA A 255 25.43 -5.24 6.95
N ALA A 256 25.26 -6.28 7.78
CA ALA A 256 24.96 -7.62 7.28
C ALA A 256 23.48 -7.72 6.84
N CYS A 257 23.27 -8.34 5.67
CA CYS A 257 21.95 -8.75 5.22
C CYS A 257 21.85 -10.29 5.27
N ARG A 258 20.66 -10.81 5.59
CA ARG A 258 20.35 -12.25 5.53
C ARG A 258 20.54 -12.81 4.12
N SER A 259 20.05 -12.06 3.13
CA SER A 259 20.20 -12.37 1.72
C SER A 259 20.13 -11.09 0.87
N VAL A 260 20.68 -11.19 -0.34
CA VAL A 260 20.59 -10.15 -1.36
C VAL A 260 20.05 -10.79 -2.63
N HIS A 261 18.98 -10.25 -3.18
CA HIS A 261 18.39 -10.68 -4.43
C HIS A 261 18.50 -9.56 -5.46
N GLU A 262 19.20 -9.82 -6.54
CA GLU A 262 19.40 -8.89 -7.64
C GLU A 262 18.32 -9.09 -8.69
N PHE A 263 17.78 -7.97 -9.18
CA PHE A 263 16.78 -7.88 -10.24
C PHE A 263 17.24 -6.86 -11.29
N ASP A 264 16.80 -7.05 -12.51
CA ASP A 264 17.06 -6.19 -13.65
C ASP A 264 15.76 -5.53 -14.13
N ALA A 265 15.64 -4.21 -13.91
CA ALA A 265 14.48 -3.44 -14.30
C ALA A 265 14.42 -3.17 -15.81
N ASP A 266 15.57 -3.16 -16.51
CA ASP A 266 15.63 -2.91 -17.96
C ASP A 266 14.94 -4.02 -18.76
N THR A 267 14.92 -5.24 -18.21
CA THR A 267 14.34 -6.43 -18.88
C THR A 267 12.97 -6.82 -18.34
N LEU A 268 12.42 -6.05 -17.39
CA LEU A 268 11.12 -6.35 -16.80
C LEU A 268 9.99 -6.03 -17.77
N ASP A 269 9.24 -7.05 -18.15
CA ASP A 269 7.98 -6.89 -18.87
C ASP A 269 6.81 -6.55 -17.93
N PRO A 270 5.71 -5.94 -18.43
CA PRO A 270 4.47 -5.83 -17.67
C PRO A 270 4.02 -7.19 -17.15
N GLN A 271 3.62 -7.26 -15.88
CA GLN A 271 3.29 -8.49 -15.18
C GLN A 271 1.80 -8.62 -14.92
N VAL A 272 1.30 -9.85 -14.93
CA VAL A 272 -0.05 -10.20 -14.50
C VAL A 272 0.03 -11.40 -13.56
N ALA A 273 -0.60 -11.30 -12.39
CA ALA A 273 -0.72 -12.45 -11.50
C ALA A 273 -2.11 -13.11 -11.66
N ALA A 274 -2.11 -14.37 -12.03
CA ALA A 274 -3.32 -15.17 -12.13
C ALA A 274 -3.96 -15.43 -10.73
N PRO A 275 -5.28 -15.75 -10.67
CA PRO A 275 -5.93 -16.18 -9.44
C PRO A 275 -5.22 -17.40 -8.81
N HIS A 276 -5.08 -17.53 -7.56
CA HIS A 276 -5.56 -16.80 -6.39
C HIS A 276 -4.34 -16.44 -5.52
N SER A 277 -3.25 -16.00 -6.16
CA SER A 277 -2.01 -15.62 -5.46
C SER A 277 -1.25 -14.56 -6.26
N PRO A 278 -0.70 -13.51 -5.63
CA PRO A 278 0.25 -12.61 -6.28
C PRO A 278 1.50 -13.33 -6.83
N ALA A 279 1.89 -14.45 -6.25
CA ALA A 279 3.01 -15.27 -6.72
C ALA A 279 2.75 -16.01 -8.04
N ASN A 280 1.48 -16.06 -8.50
CA ASN A 280 1.13 -16.60 -9.82
C ASN A 280 1.40 -15.58 -10.95
N ALA A 281 2.37 -14.68 -10.75
CA ALA A 281 2.68 -13.67 -11.75
C ALA A 281 3.59 -14.21 -12.86
N ALA A 282 3.30 -13.72 -14.08
CA ALA A 282 4.11 -13.96 -15.28
C ALA A 282 3.99 -12.73 -16.21
N PRO A 283 4.86 -12.60 -17.22
CA PRO A 283 4.73 -11.57 -18.25
C PRO A 283 3.34 -11.55 -18.87
N VAL A 284 2.83 -10.36 -19.16
CA VAL A 284 1.46 -10.13 -19.70
C VAL A 284 1.16 -10.98 -20.93
N ALA A 285 2.16 -11.28 -21.74
CA ALA A 285 2.03 -12.11 -22.93
C ALA A 285 1.50 -13.53 -22.64
N ALA A 286 1.70 -14.06 -21.42
CA ALA A 286 1.19 -15.37 -21.01
C ALA A 286 -0.35 -15.40 -20.89
N TYR A 287 -1.01 -14.24 -20.76
CA TYR A 287 -2.44 -14.12 -20.46
C TYR A 287 -3.25 -13.43 -21.56
N GLY A 288 -2.69 -13.18 -22.74
CA GLY A 288 -3.30 -12.37 -23.81
C GLY A 288 -4.67 -12.85 -24.35
N ASN A 289 -5.09 -14.07 -24.01
CA ASN A 289 -6.40 -14.62 -24.41
C ASN A 289 -7.45 -14.60 -23.27
N VAL A 290 -7.13 -14.09 -22.10
CA VAL A 290 -8.04 -14.07 -20.95
C VAL A 290 -9.01 -12.90 -21.10
N ALA A 291 -10.29 -13.21 -21.25
CA ALA A 291 -11.40 -12.25 -21.17
C ALA A 291 -11.88 -12.12 -19.73
N PHE A 292 -12.45 -10.98 -19.39
CA PHE A 292 -12.95 -10.66 -18.05
C PHE A 292 -14.18 -9.74 -18.12
N ASP A 293 -14.90 -9.63 -17.01
CA ASP A 293 -16.15 -8.88 -16.89
C ASP A 293 -15.92 -7.48 -16.31
N GLN A 294 -14.90 -7.34 -15.45
CA GLN A 294 -14.62 -6.12 -14.71
C GLN A 294 -13.13 -5.78 -14.70
N ALA A 295 -12.81 -4.52 -14.94
CA ALA A 295 -11.52 -3.90 -14.66
C ALA A 295 -11.64 -2.98 -13.45
N TYR A 296 -10.72 -3.09 -12.50
CA TYR A 296 -10.76 -2.28 -11.28
C TYR A 296 -9.43 -1.57 -11.06
N ILE A 297 -9.46 -0.24 -11.07
CA ILE A 297 -8.33 0.64 -10.71
C ILE A 297 -8.62 1.24 -9.35
N GLY A 298 -7.92 0.79 -8.34
CA GLY A 298 -8.22 1.16 -6.96
C GLY A 298 -7.16 0.70 -5.98
N ALA A 299 -7.47 0.87 -4.70
CA ALA A 299 -6.64 0.55 -3.56
C ALA A 299 -5.37 1.41 -3.41
N CYS A 300 -4.67 1.21 -2.30
CA CYS A 300 -3.42 1.91 -1.96
C CYS A 300 -2.26 1.61 -2.93
N THR A 301 -2.33 0.52 -3.68
CA THR A 301 -1.30 0.09 -4.65
C THR A 301 -1.58 0.46 -6.10
N GLY A 302 -2.75 1.06 -6.40
CA GLY A 302 -3.12 1.23 -7.81
C GLY A 302 -4.06 2.39 -8.11
N ALA A 303 -4.23 3.36 -7.19
CA ALA A 303 -5.10 4.51 -7.43
C ALA A 303 -4.60 5.82 -6.78
N LYS A 304 -3.29 5.94 -6.57
CA LYS A 304 -2.64 7.23 -6.28
C LYS A 304 -2.64 8.09 -7.56
N LEU A 305 -2.32 9.36 -7.47
CA LEU A 305 -2.41 10.27 -8.61
C LEU A 305 -1.61 9.75 -9.83
N ASP A 306 -0.37 9.33 -9.63
CA ASP A 306 0.46 8.78 -10.71
C ASP A 306 -0.14 7.49 -11.30
N ASP A 307 -0.75 6.65 -10.47
CA ASP A 307 -1.46 5.43 -10.91
C ASP A 307 -2.65 5.79 -11.83
N LEU A 308 -3.39 6.87 -11.49
CA LEU A 308 -4.49 7.39 -12.32
C LEU A 308 -3.96 8.01 -13.62
N HIS A 309 -2.82 8.70 -13.59
CA HIS A 309 -2.14 9.18 -14.78
C HIS A 309 -1.70 8.04 -15.72
N MET A 310 -1.15 6.96 -15.15
CA MET A 310 -0.81 5.75 -15.92
C MET A 310 -2.03 5.21 -16.67
N ALA A 311 -3.16 5.09 -15.98
CA ALA A 311 -4.40 4.61 -16.59
C ALA A 311 -4.94 5.60 -17.64
N ALA A 312 -4.92 6.90 -17.35
CA ALA A 312 -5.38 7.94 -18.25
C ALA A 312 -4.53 8.01 -19.54
N ALA A 313 -3.22 7.80 -19.44
CA ALA A 313 -2.33 7.75 -20.60
C ALA A 313 -2.73 6.65 -21.60
N VAL A 314 -3.18 5.50 -21.09
CA VAL A 314 -3.70 4.40 -21.92
C VAL A 314 -5.10 4.68 -22.46
N LEU A 315 -5.99 5.25 -21.64
CA LEU A 315 -7.40 5.44 -21.95
C LEU A 315 -7.70 6.68 -22.82
N LYS A 316 -6.77 7.62 -22.90
CA LYS A 316 -6.95 8.86 -23.64
C LYS A 316 -7.40 8.66 -25.09
N GLY A 317 -8.56 9.17 -25.45
CA GLY A 317 -9.14 9.06 -26.78
C GLY A 317 -9.67 7.66 -27.13
N ARG A 318 -9.77 6.76 -26.16
CA ARG A 318 -10.28 5.38 -26.36
C ARG A 318 -11.51 5.13 -25.51
N GLN A 319 -12.22 4.05 -25.82
CA GLN A 319 -13.39 3.60 -25.09
C GLN A 319 -13.14 2.24 -24.45
N VAL A 320 -13.71 2.01 -23.28
CA VAL A 320 -13.77 0.69 -22.65
C VAL A 320 -14.55 -0.27 -23.56
N ALA A 321 -14.04 -1.49 -23.71
CA ALA A 321 -14.64 -2.51 -24.55
C ALA A 321 -16.07 -2.83 -24.11
N LYS A 322 -16.94 -3.11 -25.09
CA LYS A 322 -18.34 -3.50 -24.84
C LYS A 322 -18.39 -4.77 -23.97
N GLY A 323 -19.15 -4.71 -22.88
CA GLY A 323 -19.31 -5.81 -21.93
C GLY A 323 -18.35 -5.76 -20.76
N VAL A 324 -17.34 -4.87 -20.76
CA VAL A 324 -16.43 -4.66 -19.65
C VAL A 324 -16.91 -3.50 -18.79
N ARG A 325 -16.91 -3.67 -17.48
CA ARG A 325 -17.11 -2.58 -16.49
C ARG A 325 -15.75 -2.09 -16.02
N LEU A 326 -15.41 -0.83 -16.29
CA LEU A 326 -14.22 -0.19 -15.69
C LEU A 326 -14.65 0.60 -14.47
N LEU A 327 -14.17 0.21 -13.30
CA LEU A 327 -14.40 0.89 -12.03
C LEU A 327 -13.11 1.57 -11.57
N VAL A 328 -13.19 2.82 -11.14
CA VAL A 328 -12.04 3.59 -10.66
C VAL A 328 -12.36 4.17 -9.28
N ALA A 329 -11.56 3.82 -8.28
CA ALA A 329 -11.67 4.30 -6.90
C ALA A 329 -10.37 5.04 -6.50
N PRO A 330 -10.29 6.37 -6.64
CA PRO A 330 -9.12 7.14 -6.22
C PRO A 330 -8.76 6.88 -4.76
N ALA A 331 -7.48 6.83 -4.42
CA ALA A 331 -7.03 6.40 -3.10
C ALA A 331 -7.33 7.42 -1.98
N SER A 332 -7.55 8.71 -2.31
CA SER A 332 -7.96 9.72 -1.35
C SER A 332 -8.82 10.82 -2.01
N THR A 333 -9.51 11.60 -1.16
CA THR A 333 -10.26 12.79 -1.63
C THR A 333 -9.33 13.88 -2.17
N ARG A 334 -8.09 13.98 -1.66
CA ARG A 334 -7.06 14.87 -2.19
C ARG A 334 -6.69 14.46 -3.61
N ILE A 335 -6.39 13.20 -3.84
CA ILE A 335 -6.09 12.65 -5.17
C ILE A 335 -7.28 12.86 -6.12
N THR A 336 -8.50 12.66 -5.64
CA THR A 336 -9.71 12.94 -6.43
C THR A 336 -9.75 14.40 -6.89
N ALA A 337 -9.47 15.35 -5.99
CA ALA A 337 -9.46 16.76 -6.31
C ALA A 337 -8.34 17.13 -7.29
N GLU A 338 -7.12 16.62 -7.09
CA GLU A 338 -5.98 16.83 -7.98
C GLU A 338 -6.24 16.25 -9.38
N ALA A 339 -6.74 15.01 -9.48
CA ALA A 339 -7.09 14.36 -10.75
C ALA A 339 -8.30 15.02 -11.46
N ALA A 340 -9.18 15.70 -10.71
CA ALA A 340 -10.24 16.52 -11.30
C ALA A 340 -9.67 17.81 -11.89
N ALA A 341 -8.74 18.44 -11.17
CA ALA A 341 -8.14 19.72 -11.57
C ALA A 341 -7.26 19.60 -12.82
N ASP A 342 -6.53 18.49 -12.97
CA ASP A 342 -5.63 18.26 -14.11
C ASP A 342 -6.30 17.57 -15.32
N GLY A 343 -7.60 17.24 -15.22
CA GLY A 343 -8.37 16.61 -16.29
C GLY A 343 -8.26 15.09 -16.38
N THR A 344 -7.55 14.45 -15.47
CA THR A 344 -7.42 13.00 -15.41
C THR A 344 -8.78 12.32 -15.23
N LEU A 345 -9.62 12.78 -14.30
CA LEU A 345 -10.96 12.21 -14.11
C LEU A 345 -11.84 12.38 -15.35
N ALA A 346 -11.73 13.52 -16.05
CA ALA A 346 -12.45 13.74 -17.30
C ALA A 346 -12.03 12.71 -18.37
N THR A 347 -10.74 12.42 -18.48
CA THR A 347 -10.21 11.40 -19.41
C THR A 347 -10.75 10.00 -19.06
N LEU A 348 -10.70 9.61 -17.80
CA LEU A 348 -11.17 8.30 -17.35
C LEU A 348 -12.68 8.13 -17.57
N THR A 349 -13.48 9.13 -17.21
CA THR A 349 -14.95 9.10 -17.39
C THR A 349 -15.35 9.16 -18.86
N ALA A 350 -14.66 9.94 -19.68
CA ALA A 350 -14.89 9.97 -21.13
C ALA A 350 -14.62 8.61 -21.79
N ALA A 351 -13.67 7.81 -21.25
CA ALA A 351 -13.42 6.44 -21.71
C ALA A 351 -14.50 5.44 -21.27
N GLY A 352 -15.42 5.81 -20.37
CA GLY A 352 -16.49 4.96 -19.86
C GLY A 352 -16.22 4.39 -18.44
N ALA A 353 -15.28 4.94 -17.68
CA ALA A 353 -15.06 4.54 -16.30
C ALA A 353 -16.18 5.02 -15.37
N LEU A 354 -16.63 4.14 -14.47
CA LEU A 354 -17.48 4.49 -13.34
C LEU A 354 -16.60 4.85 -12.14
N MET A 355 -16.73 6.09 -11.68
CA MET A 355 -15.99 6.57 -10.50
C MET A 355 -16.65 6.09 -9.22
N LEU A 356 -15.84 5.52 -8.33
CA LEU A 356 -16.24 5.06 -7.01
C LEU A 356 -15.68 5.99 -5.92
N PRO A 357 -16.28 5.99 -4.72
CA PRO A 357 -15.74 6.71 -3.56
C PRO A 357 -14.32 6.27 -3.19
N SER A 358 -13.55 7.19 -2.61
CA SER A 358 -12.21 6.92 -2.09
C SER A 358 -12.29 6.06 -0.82
N GLY A 359 -11.66 4.88 -0.84
CA GLY A 359 -11.64 3.94 0.29
C GLY A 359 -11.18 2.55 -0.14
N CYS A 360 -11.12 1.61 0.79
CA CYS A 360 -10.75 0.22 0.52
C CYS A 360 -11.80 -0.51 -0.35
N GLY A 361 -13.08 -0.29 -0.10
CA GLY A 361 -14.18 -0.74 -0.96
C GLY A 361 -14.06 -2.17 -1.48
N ALA A 362 -14.24 -2.36 -2.77
CA ALA A 362 -14.20 -3.66 -3.42
C ALA A 362 -12.85 -4.41 -3.25
N CYS A 363 -11.72 -3.70 -3.04
CA CYS A 363 -10.42 -4.33 -2.74
C CYS A 363 -10.47 -5.22 -1.49
N ALA A 364 -11.26 -4.83 -0.51
CA ALA A 364 -11.47 -5.57 0.74
C ALA A 364 -12.73 -6.46 0.72
N GLY A 365 -13.40 -6.56 -0.41
CA GLY A 365 -14.70 -7.25 -0.53
C GLY A 365 -15.84 -6.49 0.14
N LEU A 366 -15.69 -5.20 0.31
CA LEU A 366 -16.64 -4.30 0.99
C LEU A 366 -17.14 -3.24 0.01
N GLY A 367 -18.40 -2.84 0.15
CA GLY A 367 -18.96 -1.73 -0.63
C GLY A 367 -19.23 -2.04 -2.11
N ALA A 368 -19.19 -0.99 -2.93
CA ALA A 368 -19.56 -1.06 -4.35
C ALA A 368 -18.46 -1.72 -5.20
N GLY A 369 -18.85 -2.46 -6.23
CA GLY A 369 -17.93 -3.04 -7.22
C GLY A 369 -17.44 -4.45 -6.88
N VAL A 370 -18.04 -5.12 -5.90
CA VAL A 370 -17.76 -6.54 -5.61
C VAL A 370 -18.23 -7.43 -6.77
N LEU A 371 -17.57 -8.59 -6.91
CA LEU A 371 -17.79 -9.54 -7.99
C LEU A 371 -18.85 -10.56 -7.62
N ALA A 372 -19.68 -10.94 -8.61
CA ALA A 372 -20.61 -12.05 -8.55
C ALA A 372 -19.91 -13.40 -8.75
N GLU A 373 -20.67 -14.49 -8.59
CA GLU A 373 -20.17 -15.85 -8.83
C GLU A 373 -19.73 -16.03 -10.30
N GLY A 374 -18.53 -16.60 -10.47
CA GLY A 374 -17.94 -16.89 -11.77
C GLY A 374 -17.42 -15.67 -12.55
N GLU A 375 -17.59 -14.46 -12.05
CA GLU A 375 -17.02 -13.26 -12.70
C GLU A 375 -15.50 -13.22 -12.63
N ARG A 376 -14.90 -12.67 -13.66
CA ARG A 376 -13.47 -12.39 -13.76
C ARG A 376 -13.20 -10.90 -13.69
N CYS A 377 -12.13 -10.54 -12.95
CA CYS A 377 -11.70 -9.17 -12.83
C CYS A 377 -10.18 -9.06 -13.06
N ILE A 378 -9.76 -8.00 -13.76
CA ILE A 378 -8.37 -7.55 -13.71
C ILE A 378 -8.28 -6.32 -12.81
N SER A 379 -7.32 -6.29 -11.87
CA SER A 379 -7.30 -5.30 -10.79
C SER A 379 -5.91 -4.80 -10.46
N SER A 380 -5.81 -3.52 -10.11
CA SER A 380 -4.59 -2.91 -9.57
C SER A 380 -4.42 -3.08 -8.05
N THR A 381 -5.29 -3.82 -7.39
CA THR A 381 -5.21 -4.11 -5.94
C THR A 381 -4.00 -5.00 -5.59
N ALA A 382 -3.65 -5.10 -4.30
CA ALA A 382 -2.48 -5.87 -3.87
C ALA A 382 -2.74 -7.39 -3.84
N ARG A 383 -3.99 -7.83 -3.62
CA ARG A 383 -4.36 -9.23 -3.32
C ARG A 383 -5.48 -9.72 -4.22
N ASN A 384 -5.34 -10.99 -4.64
CA ASN A 384 -6.33 -11.71 -5.42
C ASN A 384 -6.70 -13.06 -4.79
N PHE A 385 -6.62 -13.16 -3.47
CA PHE A 385 -7.01 -14.37 -2.75
C PHE A 385 -8.48 -14.72 -3.02
N LYS A 386 -8.80 -16.00 -2.94
CA LYS A 386 -10.14 -16.53 -3.17
C LYS A 386 -11.17 -15.79 -2.31
N GLY A 387 -12.23 -15.27 -2.94
CA GLY A 387 -13.27 -14.49 -2.27
C GLY A 387 -12.88 -13.07 -1.84
N ARG A 388 -11.67 -12.59 -2.17
CA ARG A 388 -11.18 -11.28 -1.70
C ARG A 388 -12.02 -10.09 -2.21
N MET A 389 -12.48 -10.14 -3.46
CA MET A 389 -13.24 -9.05 -4.08
C MET A 389 -14.73 -9.40 -4.29
N GLY A 390 -15.29 -10.33 -3.53
CA GLY A 390 -16.70 -10.72 -3.66
C GLY A 390 -16.90 -12.23 -3.54
N ALA A 391 -17.60 -12.84 -4.52
CA ALA A 391 -17.93 -14.26 -4.50
C ALA A 391 -16.70 -15.16 -4.44
N GLN A 392 -16.84 -16.31 -3.77
CA GLN A 392 -15.75 -17.30 -3.63
C GLN A 392 -15.30 -17.93 -4.95
N SER A 393 -16.18 -17.95 -5.96
CA SER A 393 -15.90 -18.47 -7.30
C SER A 393 -15.38 -17.41 -8.28
N ALA A 394 -15.30 -16.15 -7.85
CA ALA A 394 -14.76 -15.07 -8.67
C ALA A 394 -13.25 -15.21 -8.84
N GLU A 395 -12.76 -14.87 -10.03
CA GLU A 395 -11.34 -14.92 -10.39
C GLU A 395 -10.79 -13.50 -10.54
N VAL A 396 -9.73 -13.17 -9.78
CA VAL A 396 -9.11 -11.86 -9.85
C VAL A 396 -7.67 -11.98 -10.35
N TYR A 397 -7.35 -11.28 -11.43
CA TYR A 397 -6.00 -11.10 -11.96
C TYR A 397 -5.44 -9.78 -11.43
N LEU A 398 -4.18 -9.76 -10.99
CA LEU A 398 -3.51 -8.53 -10.56
C LEU A 398 -2.60 -8.01 -11.66
N ALA A 399 -2.62 -6.70 -11.86
CA ALA A 399 -1.74 -6.02 -12.81
C ALA A 399 -1.51 -4.55 -12.41
N SER A 400 -0.59 -3.88 -13.11
CA SER A 400 -0.38 -2.44 -12.95
C SER A 400 -1.57 -1.64 -13.50
N PRO A 401 -1.76 -0.37 -13.10
CA PRO A 401 -2.77 0.52 -13.66
C PRO A 401 -2.69 0.65 -15.20
N TYR A 402 -1.47 0.64 -15.76
CA TYR A 402 -1.27 0.58 -17.20
C TYR A 402 -1.94 -0.65 -17.83
N THR A 403 -1.62 -1.82 -17.31
CA THR A 403 -2.12 -3.10 -17.84
C THR A 403 -3.62 -3.26 -17.61
N VAL A 404 -4.16 -2.82 -16.47
CA VAL A 404 -5.61 -2.82 -16.20
C VAL A 404 -6.36 -1.94 -17.21
N ALA A 405 -5.84 -0.75 -17.48
CA ALA A 405 -6.43 0.17 -18.45
C ALA A 405 -6.36 -0.37 -19.89
N ALA A 406 -5.21 -0.94 -20.30
CA ALA A 406 -5.05 -1.57 -21.62
C ALA A 406 -6.01 -2.72 -21.80
N ALA A 407 -6.13 -3.57 -20.77
CA ALA A 407 -7.07 -4.67 -20.78
C ALA A 407 -8.54 -4.18 -20.90
N ALA A 408 -8.90 -3.11 -20.19
CA ALA A 408 -10.24 -2.53 -20.27
C ALA A 408 -10.60 -2.05 -21.68
N VAL A 409 -9.64 -1.48 -22.42
CA VAL A 409 -9.82 -1.08 -23.83
C VAL A 409 -9.92 -2.30 -24.75
N ALA A 410 -9.05 -3.31 -24.54
CA ALA A 410 -8.98 -4.49 -25.40
C ALA A 410 -10.12 -5.50 -25.17
N GLY A 411 -10.80 -5.47 -24.02
CA GLY A 411 -11.78 -6.48 -23.60
C GLY A 411 -11.16 -7.83 -23.21
N ARG A 412 -9.84 -7.90 -23.12
CA ARG A 412 -9.02 -9.04 -22.73
C ARG A 412 -7.71 -8.53 -22.14
N ILE A 413 -6.96 -9.38 -21.44
CA ILE A 413 -5.63 -9.00 -20.95
C ILE A 413 -4.75 -8.67 -22.16
N ALA A 414 -4.11 -7.49 -22.14
CA ALA A 414 -3.31 -6.97 -23.25
C ALA A 414 -2.08 -6.22 -22.73
N ASP A 415 -1.05 -6.17 -23.54
CA ASP A 415 0.18 -5.43 -23.24
C ASP A 415 -0.08 -3.91 -23.29
N PRO A 416 0.15 -3.16 -22.21
CA PRO A 416 -0.11 -1.73 -22.19
C PRO A 416 0.75 -0.95 -23.19
N ARG A 417 1.89 -1.48 -23.61
CA ARG A 417 2.80 -0.84 -24.58
C ARG A 417 2.16 -0.65 -25.96
N GLU A 418 1.15 -1.47 -26.29
CA GLU A 418 0.37 -1.34 -27.54
C GLU A 418 -0.55 -0.11 -27.53
N PHE A 419 -0.88 0.42 -26.35
CA PHE A 419 -1.85 1.50 -26.14
C PHE A 419 -1.22 2.82 -25.71
N LEU A 420 0.05 2.82 -25.37
CA LEU A 420 0.78 4.04 -25.08
C LEU A 420 1.28 4.65 -26.40
N ASP A 421 1.08 5.95 -26.62
CA ASP A 421 1.58 6.63 -27.79
C ASP A 421 3.12 6.57 -27.84
N GLY A 422 3.68 6.39 -29.03
CA GLY A 422 5.11 6.36 -29.22
C GLY A 422 5.71 7.72 -28.80
N GLY A 423 6.38 7.76 -27.67
CA GLY A 423 7.23 8.89 -27.32
C GLY A 423 8.34 8.95 -28.35
N GLY A 424 8.33 10.00 -29.17
CA GLY A 424 9.41 10.31 -30.09
C GLY A 424 10.64 10.83 -29.35
#